data_f0772333d4c8f57e7f9cf2571b648a31
#
_entry.id   f0772333d4c8f57e7f9cf2571b648a31
#
_cell.length_a   1.000
_cell.length_b   1.000
_cell.length_c   1.000
_cell.angle_alpha   90.00
_cell.angle_beta   90.00
_cell.angle_gamma   90.00
#
_symmetry.space_group_name_H-M   'P 1'
#
loop_
_entity.id
_entity.type
_entity.pdbx_description
1 polymer ?
#
loop_
_entity_poly.entity_id
_entity_poly.type
_entity_poly.pdbx_seq_one_letter_code
_entity_poly.pdbx_strand_id
1 'polypeptide(L)'
;MKAVIKLSIVLLLASVLQAQTATPRKKASKPVNPDVQALEEAVAAQQEQIQALSQQLQQTNQQLQQTTQQFQQTQQQLQQAAAEAANKAAAAQAQVSQQQQTVGALQGDVAELKTTATSAALSLQETQKTIDTTLQNPLSIHYRGISFTTSAFVAAEFVRRSRELGADLTTPFNSLTMPGASQSNLSEFFGSARQSRPTLFVEGRLKNVELSSYISGDFLSAGVTSTATQTNSYTLRLRQAWGQAKFDNGWKFLGGQMWSLVTEGKAGIAPSDDLGKVNDARPSTIDPGYNVGFTFARQYGIRLTKDFGDKFSVAVAMENAQGTLTTHNNADNFLLGEAGASNTYNTTSNYTANPSPDIIAKLAFDPGFGHYEVFGLVDRFTDRIFPCVEFPSGSTLCTATGATAATGAYNASKEGGGFGANARWYFANKHVAFGLHGFGGSGIGRYGAAQLSDMSINADGTIHLIKDLQGLTTLEWHGKKLDIYSYFGAEYAGRTDGSFVSPSSGKTVYVGYGSPSFNNYGCYT
;
A
#
# COMPACT_ATOMS: atom_id res chain seq x y z
N MET A 1 21.51 32.38 46.87
CA MET A 1 21.21 31.98 45.48
C MET A 1 19.91 32.55 44.89
N LYS A 2 18.96 33.10 45.67
CA LYS A 2 17.71 33.67 45.16
C LYS A 2 17.80 35.16 44.75
N ALA A 3 18.86 35.85 45.04
CA ALA A 3 19.05 37.28 44.72
C ALA A 3 19.74 37.53 43.35
N VAL A 4 20.50 36.57 42.84
CA VAL A 4 21.27 36.70 41.59
C VAL A 4 20.37 36.46 40.35
N ILE A 5 19.31 35.65 40.48
CA ILE A 5 18.40 35.33 39.37
C ILE A 5 17.43 36.50 39.09
N LYS A 6 17.08 37.32 40.07
CA LYS A 6 16.21 38.49 39.88
C LYS A 6 16.89 39.66 39.16
N LEU A 7 18.22 39.77 39.24
CA LEU A 7 18.97 40.86 38.58
C LEU A 7 19.20 40.58 37.09
N SER A 8 19.28 39.33 36.66
CA SER A 8 19.49 38.96 35.26
C SER A 8 18.24 39.14 34.38
N ILE A 9 17.05 39.05 34.96
CA ILE A 9 15.79 39.24 34.22
C ILE A 9 15.48 40.74 33.98
N VAL A 10 15.90 41.60 34.87
CA VAL A 10 15.72 43.07 34.72
C VAL A 10 16.69 43.67 33.71
N LEU A 11 17.89 43.09 33.54
CA LEU A 11 18.85 43.52 32.53
C LEU A 11 18.51 43.11 31.09
N LEU A 12 17.78 42.01 30.92
CA LEU A 12 17.31 41.55 29.57
C LEU A 12 16.13 42.36 29.05
N LEU A 13 15.30 42.94 29.93
CA LEU A 13 14.17 43.81 29.55
C LEU A 13 14.59 45.24 29.22
N ALA A 14 15.74 45.69 29.66
CA ALA A 14 16.27 47.04 29.36
C ALA A 14 16.98 47.13 28.00
N SER A 15 17.38 46.01 27.39
CA SER A 15 18.09 46.00 26.11
C SER A 15 17.15 45.98 24.87
N VAL A 16 15.85 45.81 25.05
CA VAL A 16 14.87 45.79 23.94
C VAL A 16 14.26 47.16 23.66
N LEU A 17 14.45 48.16 24.53
CA LEU A 17 13.83 49.48 24.38
C LEU A 17 14.70 50.54 23.68
N GLN A 18 15.89 50.20 23.17
CA GLN A 18 16.80 51.19 22.55
C GLN A 18 17.03 51.05 21.05
N ALA A 19 16.19 50.31 20.33
CA ALA A 19 16.32 50.10 18.88
C ALA A 19 15.14 50.66 18.07
N GLN A 20 14.62 51.83 18.43
CA GLN A 20 13.66 52.53 17.58
C GLN A 20 13.95 54.07 17.59
N THR A 21 14.97 54.46 16.87
CA THR A 21 15.00 55.79 16.19
C THR A 21 16.10 55.80 15.13
N ALA A 22 15.76 55.60 13.87
CA ALA A 22 16.51 56.12 12.75
C ALA A 22 15.60 56.31 11.54
N THR A 23 15.42 57.52 11.17
CA THR A 23 14.66 58.06 10.09
C THR A 23 15.21 57.69 8.69
N PRO A 24 14.39 57.77 7.63
CA PRO A 24 14.74 57.24 6.31
C PRO A 24 15.45 58.28 5.44
N ARG A 25 16.42 57.81 4.71
CA ARG A 25 17.05 58.59 3.63
C ARG A 25 16.51 58.17 2.27
N LYS A 26 15.91 59.12 1.56
CA LYS A 26 15.53 59.03 0.14
C LYS A 26 16.75 58.68 -0.74
N LYS A 27 16.58 57.83 -1.71
CA LYS A 27 17.35 57.83 -2.94
C LYS A 27 16.52 57.41 -4.15
N ALA A 28 16.84 58.11 -5.21
CA ALA A 28 16.21 58.37 -6.47
C ALA A 28 15.98 57.15 -7.39
N SER A 29 15.07 57.39 -8.28
CA SER A 29 14.61 56.62 -9.43
C SER A 29 15.67 56.31 -10.49
N LYS A 30 15.53 55.14 -11.14
CA LYS A 30 15.97 54.90 -12.53
C LYS A 30 15.03 53.90 -13.22
N PRO A 31 15.05 53.79 -14.52
CA PRO A 31 13.84 53.69 -15.33
C PRO A 31 13.39 52.25 -15.68
N VAL A 32 12.16 52.18 -16.10
CA VAL A 32 11.35 51.02 -16.44
C VAL A 32 11.84 50.32 -17.72
N ASN A 33 11.86 49.00 -17.71
CA ASN A 33 12.13 48.11 -18.83
C ASN A 33 10.84 47.34 -19.21
N PRO A 34 10.57 47.08 -20.48
CA PRO A 34 9.23 46.72 -20.99
C PRO A 34 8.73 45.27 -20.70
N ASP A 35 9.41 44.49 -19.90
CA ASP A 35 8.93 43.14 -19.49
C ASP A 35 7.89 43.14 -18.35
N VAL A 36 7.40 44.34 -17.99
CA VAL A 36 6.55 44.52 -16.81
C VAL A 36 5.06 44.26 -17.10
N GLN A 37 4.61 44.37 -18.37
CA GLN A 37 3.18 44.21 -18.68
C GLN A 37 2.68 42.74 -18.61
N ALA A 38 3.49 41.76 -18.99
CA ALA A 38 3.12 40.36 -18.83
C ALA A 38 3.15 39.90 -17.36
N LEU A 39 3.92 40.60 -16.52
CA LEU A 39 3.95 40.36 -15.08
C LEU A 39 2.74 40.93 -14.35
N GLU A 40 2.18 42.03 -14.85
CA GLU A 40 1.01 42.69 -14.24
C GLU A 40 -0.28 41.87 -14.42
N GLU A 41 -0.49 41.19 -15.56
CA GLU A 41 -1.65 40.29 -15.74
C GLU A 41 -1.55 39.03 -14.89
N ALA A 42 -0.36 38.45 -14.77
CA ALA A 42 -0.15 37.32 -13.87
C ALA A 42 -0.28 37.69 -12.38
N VAL A 43 0.12 38.90 -12.05
CA VAL A 43 -0.03 39.49 -10.70
C VAL A 43 -1.50 39.78 -10.38
N ALA A 44 -2.30 40.25 -11.38
CA ALA A 44 -3.72 40.48 -11.17
C ALA A 44 -4.51 39.19 -10.89
N ALA A 45 -4.23 38.09 -11.61
CA ALA A 45 -4.85 36.78 -11.34
C ALA A 45 -4.41 36.19 -9.99
N GLN A 46 -3.15 36.40 -9.60
CA GLN A 46 -2.69 36.05 -8.27
C GLN A 46 -3.28 36.95 -7.17
N GLN A 47 -3.55 38.24 -7.47
CA GLN A 47 -4.21 39.12 -6.52
C GLN A 47 -5.65 38.73 -6.22
N GLU A 48 -6.42 38.26 -7.22
CA GLU A 48 -7.77 37.70 -6.95
C GLU A 48 -7.73 36.44 -6.08
N GLN A 49 -6.80 35.53 -6.36
CA GLN A 49 -6.58 34.36 -5.48
C GLN A 49 -6.12 34.78 -4.08
N ILE A 50 -5.24 35.75 -4.00
CA ILE A 50 -4.77 36.31 -2.72
C ILE A 50 -5.91 37.01 -1.98
N GLN A 51 -6.83 37.69 -2.68
CA GLN A 51 -8.00 38.30 -2.04
C GLN A 51 -8.98 37.24 -1.52
N ALA A 52 -9.24 36.17 -2.28
CA ALA A 52 -10.08 35.06 -1.81
C ALA A 52 -9.43 34.33 -0.61
N LEU A 53 -8.12 34.09 -0.69
CA LEU A 53 -7.38 33.50 0.46
C LEU A 53 -7.33 34.47 1.65
N SER A 54 -7.17 35.79 1.41
CA SER A 54 -7.13 36.75 2.50
C SER A 54 -8.48 36.94 3.19
N GLN A 55 -9.61 36.77 2.45
CA GLN A 55 -10.94 36.74 3.08
C GLN A 55 -11.13 35.48 3.94
N GLN A 56 -10.66 34.34 3.45
CA GLN A 56 -10.66 33.11 4.24
C GLN A 56 -9.70 33.18 5.44
N LEU A 57 -8.54 33.82 5.23
CA LEU A 57 -7.58 34.09 6.31
C LEU A 57 -8.16 35.10 7.33
N GLN A 58 -8.92 36.08 6.87
CA GLN A 58 -9.62 37.01 7.78
C GLN A 58 -10.69 36.31 8.59
N GLN A 59 -11.49 35.42 8.00
CA GLN A 59 -12.46 34.61 8.75
C GLN A 59 -11.80 33.70 9.77
N THR A 60 -10.72 33.03 9.35
CA THR A 60 -9.95 32.16 10.27
C THR A 60 -9.24 32.97 11.35
N ASN A 61 -8.70 34.16 11.00
CA ASN A 61 -8.12 35.07 11.99
C ASN A 61 -9.16 35.66 12.96
N GLN A 62 -10.40 35.91 12.49
CA GLN A 62 -11.49 36.30 13.39
C GLN A 62 -11.87 35.20 14.35
N GLN A 63 -11.94 33.93 13.88
CA GLN A 63 -12.14 32.77 14.78
C GLN A 63 -10.96 32.58 15.72
N LEU A 64 -9.73 32.76 15.22
CA LEU A 64 -8.53 32.68 16.05
C LEU A 64 -8.49 33.81 17.09
N GLN A 65 -8.89 35.02 16.71
CA GLN A 65 -9.00 36.15 17.64
C GLN A 65 -10.09 35.91 18.69
N GLN A 66 -11.26 35.36 18.31
CA GLN A 66 -12.30 35.00 19.28
C GLN A 66 -11.83 33.91 20.26
N THR A 67 -11.15 32.88 19.74
CA THR A 67 -10.57 31.82 20.56
C THR A 67 -9.45 32.35 21.46
N THR A 68 -8.62 33.27 20.93
CA THR A 68 -7.56 33.93 21.70
C THR A 68 -8.13 34.87 22.77
N GLN A 69 -9.23 35.56 22.47
CA GLN A 69 -9.94 36.39 23.46
C GLN A 69 -10.58 35.54 24.56
N GLN A 70 -11.17 34.39 24.22
CA GLN A 70 -11.66 33.46 25.24
C GLN A 70 -10.53 32.90 26.10
N PHE A 71 -9.38 32.60 25.49
CA PHE A 71 -8.21 32.15 26.21
C PHE A 71 -7.65 33.25 27.13
N GLN A 72 -7.61 34.49 26.65
CA GLN A 72 -7.19 35.65 27.45
C GLN A 72 -8.17 35.95 28.59
N GLN A 73 -9.49 35.83 28.35
CA GLN A 73 -10.49 35.96 29.42
C GLN A 73 -10.36 34.84 30.47
N THR A 74 -10.11 33.61 30.03
CA THR A 74 -9.85 32.49 30.96
C THR A 74 -8.53 32.69 31.71
N GLN A 75 -7.52 33.25 31.05
CA GLN A 75 -6.24 33.57 31.67
C GLN A 75 -6.35 34.74 32.66
N GLN A 76 -7.19 35.77 32.35
CA GLN A 76 -7.49 36.85 33.28
C GLN A 76 -8.32 36.36 34.47
N GLN A 77 -9.32 35.49 34.26
CA GLN A 77 -10.05 34.85 35.34
C GLN A 77 -9.15 33.95 36.22
N LEU A 78 -8.22 33.25 35.59
CA LEU A 78 -7.19 32.46 36.29
C LEU A 78 -6.22 33.36 37.09
N GLN A 79 -5.82 34.51 36.50
CA GLN A 79 -4.99 35.47 37.24
C GLN A 79 -5.74 36.13 38.41
N GLN A 80 -7.03 36.43 38.19
CA GLN A 80 -7.87 36.94 39.28
C GLN A 80 -8.11 35.87 40.39
N ALA A 81 -8.40 34.61 39.98
CA ALA A 81 -8.52 33.52 40.95
C ALA A 81 -7.18 33.22 41.67
N ALA A 82 -6.05 33.30 40.97
CA ALA A 82 -4.73 33.15 41.56
C ALA A 82 -4.39 34.33 42.50
N ALA A 83 -4.78 35.58 42.18
CA ALA A 83 -4.61 36.75 43.05
C ALA A 83 -5.52 36.68 44.27
N GLU A 84 -6.78 36.21 44.11
CA GLU A 84 -7.65 35.95 45.24
C GLU A 84 -7.15 34.86 46.19
N ALA A 85 -6.61 33.76 45.57
CA ALA A 85 -5.98 32.69 46.37
C ALA A 85 -4.71 33.17 47.08
N ALA A 86 -3.91 34.04 46.42
CA ALA A 86 -2.71 34.65 47.04
C ALA A 86 -3.11 35.62 48.19
N ASN A 87 -4.17 36.40 48.03
CA ASN A 87 -4.64 37.31 49.08
C ASN A 87 -5.29 36.51 50.26
N LYS A 88 -5.99 35.42 49.97
CA LYS A 88 -6.48 34.52 51.01
C LYS A 88 -5.35 33.78 51.73
N ALA A 89 -4.30 33.39 50.99
CA ALA A 89 -3.09 32.81 51.58
C ALA A 89 -2.32 33.83 52.41
N ALA A 90 -2.24 35.11 52.02
CA ALA A 90 -1.63 36.18 52.80
C ALA A 90 -2.44 36.51 54.05
N ALA A 91 -3.77 36.51 53.95
CA ALA A 91 -4.66 36.66 55.12
C ALA A 91 -4.61 35.46 56.07
N ALA A 92 -4.45 34.24 55.51
CA ALA A 92 -4.29 33.03 56.34
C ALA A 92 -2.91 32.90 56.99
N GLN A 93 -1.86 33.56 56.47
CA GLN A 93 -0.55 33.67 57.13
C GLN A 93 -0.62 34.45 58.45
N ALA A 94 -1.65 35.29 58.68
CA ALA A 94 -1.86 35.99 59.92
C ALA A 94 -2.42 35.12 61.06
N GLN A 95 -2.88 33.91 60.73
CA GLN A 95 -3.40 32.95 61.74
C GLN A 95 -2.65 31.61 61.62
N VAL A 96 -1.47 31.55 62.27
CA VAL A 96 -0.40 30.54 62.06
C VAL A 96 -0.77 29.07 62.36
N SER A 97 -1.89 28.75 62.96
CA SER A 97 -2.20 27.36 63.39
C SER A 97 -3.24 26.60 62.50
N GLN A 98 -3.81 27.24 61.48
CA GLN A 98 -4.77 26.59 60.57
C GLN A 98 -4.26 26.40 59.14
N GLN A 99 -3.04 26.79 58.86
CA GLN A 99 -2.56 26.99 57.48
C GLN A 99 -2.04 25.76 56.72
N GLN A 100 -1.57 24.74 57.42
CA GLN A 100 -0.98 23.60 56.73
C GLN A 100 -1.98 22.76 55.89
N GLN A 101 -3.24 22.76 56.28
CA GLN A 101 -4.27 22.07 55.49
C GLN A 101 -4.71 22.84 54.22
N THR A 102 -4.69 24.20 54.30
CA THR A 102 -5.09 25.04 53.16
C THR A 102 -4.04 25.08 52.02
N VAL A 103 -2.75 25.00 52.42
CA VAL A 103 -1.65 24.96 51.44
C VAL A 103 -1.63 23.66 50.63
N GLY A 104 -2.01 22.54 51.27
CA GLY A 104 -2.14 21.25 50.58
C GLY A 104 -3.27 21.24 49.54
N ALA A 105 -4.41 21.90 49.85
CA ALA A 105 -5.52 22.03 48.91
C ALA A 105 -5.15 22.92 47.73
N LEU A 106 -4.51 24.06 47.95
CA LEU A 106 -4.04 24.95 46.89
C LEU A 106 -2.96 24.30 45.95
N GLN A 107 -2.12 23.43 46.49
CA GLN A 107 -1.19 22.65 45.64
C GLN A 107 -1.91 21.62 44.76
N GLY A 108 -2.99 21.03 45.29
CA GLY A 108 -3.88 20.13 44.50
C GLY A 108 -4.55 20.89 43.35
N ASP A 109 -5.14 22.06 43.64
CA ASP A 109 -5.85 22.88 42.67
C ASP A 109 -4.92 23.43 41.56
N VAL A 110 -3.67 23.81 41.92
CA VAL A 110 -2.66 24.23 40.95
C VAL A 110 -2.17 23.08 40.07
N ALA A 111 -2.09 21.87 40.61
CA ALA A 111 -1.73 20.68 39.84
C ALA A 111 -2.87 20.31 38.86
N GLU A 112 -4.13 20.45 39.29
CA GLU A 112 -5.31 20.21 38.45
C GLU A 112 -5.44 21.28 37.34
N LEU A 113 -5.22 22.55 37.65
CA LEU A 113 -5.18 23.66 36.69
C LEU A 113 -4.05 23.49 35.67
N LYS A 114 -2.88 23.03 36.09
CA LYS A 114 -1.76 22.73 35.20
C LYS A 114 -2.11 21.58 34.25
N THR A 115 -2.77 20.54 34.74
CA THR A 115 -3.23 19.40 33.95
C THR A 115 -4.28 19.82 32.92
N THR A 116 -5.22 20.67 33.33
CA THR A 116 -6.29 21.21 32.46
C THR A 116 -5.73 22.14 31.39
N ALA A 117 -4.78 23.01 31.73
CA ALA A 117 -4.11 23.88 30.78
C ALA A 117 -3.24 23.11 29.78
N THR A 118 -2.58 22.03 30.22
CA THR A 118 -1.80 21.16 29.34
C THR A 118 -2.69 20.38 28.39
N SER A 119 -3.84 19.86 28.85
CA SER A 119 -4.81 19.16 27.99
C SER A 119 -5.48 20.11 26.99
N ALA A 120 -5.77 21.36 27.37
CA ALA A 120 -6.27 22.39 26.46
C ALA A 120 -5.23 22.80 25.39
N ALA A 121 -3.96 22.90 25.77
CA ALA A 121 -2.87 23.18 24.82
C ALA A 121 -2.69 22.03 23.81
N LEU A 122 -2.78 20.79 24.25
CA LEU A 122 -2.71 19.61 23.38
C LEU A 122 -3.92 19.55 22.43
N SER A 123 -5.13 19.86 22.90
CA SER A 123 -6.32 19.89 22.03
C SER A 123 -6.26 21.03 21.00
N LEU A 124 -5.68 22.18 21.34
CA LEU A 124 -5.42 23.27 20.41
C LEU A 124 -4.39 22.88 19.35
N GLN A 125 -3.33 22.20 19.74
CA GLN A 125 -2.29 21.69 18.83
C GLN A 125 -2.85 20.63 17.86
N GLU A 126 -3.73 19.73 18.33
CA GLU A 126 -4.45 18.78 17.47
C GLU A 126 -5.41 19.50 16.52
N THR A 127 -6.14 20.52 17.01
CA THR A 127 -7.04 21.30 16.18
C THR A 127 -6.27 22.09 15.10
N GLN A 128 -5.13 22.67 15.46
CA GLN A 128 -4.26 23.37 14.52
C GLN A 128 -3.67 22.42 13.48
N LYS A 129 -3.23 21.24 13.89
CA LYS A 129 -2.76 20.18 12.98
C LYS A 129 -3.89 19.71 12.04
N THR A 130 -5.11 19.62 12.53
CA THR A 130 -6.29 19.27 11.72
C THR A 130 -6.62 20.38 10.71
N ILE A 131 -6.55 21.65 11.11
CA ILE A 131 -6.73 22.79 10.21
C ILE A 131 -5.62 22.81 9.16
N ASP A 132 -4.37 22.64 9.54
CA ASP A 132 -3.23 22.62 8.62
C ASP A 132 -3.33 21.45 7.62
N THR A 133 -3.74 20.26 8.07
CA THR A 133 -3.98 19.13 7.17
C THR A 133 -5.18 19.35 6.25
N THR A 134 -6.22 20.03 6.73
CA THR A 134 -7.40 20.38 5.92
C THR A 134 -7.05 21.44 4.85
N LEU A 135 -6.22 22.41 5.20
CA LEU A 135 -5.73 23.42 4.26
C LEU A 135 -4.71 22.87 3.26
N GLN A 136 -3.92 21.88 3.66
CA GLN A 136 -2.95 21.21 2.78
C GLN A 136 -3.60 20.21 1.84
N ASN A 137 -4.84 19.80 2.08
CA ASN A 137 -5.55 18.82 1.27
C ASN A 137 -6.91 19.36 0.79
N PRO A 138 -6.93 20.34 -0.12
CA PRO A 138 -8.15 21.01 -0.60
C PRO A 138 -9.11 20.06 -1.35
N LEU A 139 -8.68 18.83 -1.68
CA LEU A 139 -9.49 17.82 -2.36
C LEU A 139 -10.34 16.96 -1.42
N SER A 140 -10.24 17.16 -0.10
CA SER A 140 -11.03 16.40 0.87
C SER A 140 -12.29 17.16 1.27
N ILE A 141 -13.42 16.49 1.23
CA ILE A 141 -14.71 16.98 1.72
C ILE A 141 -14.89 16.44 3.14
N HIS A 142 -15.12 17.35 4.10
CA HIS A 142 -15.36 17.00 5.50
C HIS A 142 -16.85 17.15 5.82
N TYR A 143 -17.45 16.06 6.31
CA TYR A 143 -18.84 16.07 6.72
C TYR A 143 -19.03 15.28 8.02
N ARG A 144 -19.48 15.96 9.07
CA ARG A 144 -19.78 15.37 10.40
C ARG A 144 -18.65 14.49 10.96
N GLY A 145 -17.40 14.91 10.81
CA GLY A 145 -16.24 14.18 11.30
C GLY A 145 -15.75 13.04 10.39
N ILE A 146 -16.31 12.94 9.19
CA ILE A 146 -15.88 12.02 8.15
C ILE A 146 -15.20 12.84 7.04
N SER A 147 -14.03 12.40 6.59
CA SER A 147 -13.29 12.95 5.46
C SER A 147 -13.47 12.07 4.23
N PHE A 148 -13.85 12.66 3.13
CA PHE A 148 -13.95 12.01 1.83
C PHE A 148 -12.88 12.61 0.92
N THR A 149 -11.91 11.81 0.52
CA THR A 149 -10.85 12.22 -0.41
C THR A 149 -11.05 11.48 -1.72
N THR A 150 -11.45 12.23 -2.76
CA THR A 150 -11.51 11.70 -4.12
C THR A 150 -10.21 12.02 -4.84
N SER A 151 -9.75 11.10 -5.66
CA SER A 151 -8.61 11.34 -6.54
C SER A 151 -8.76 10.53 -7.82
N ALA A 152 -8.07 10.96 -8.85
CA ALA A 152 -7.98 10.22 -10.09
C ALA A 152 -6.70 10.61 -10.82
N PHE A 153 -6.22 9.74 -11.69
CA PHE A 153 -5.35 10.16 -12.77
C PHE A 153 -5.92 9.68 -14.11
N VAL A 154 -5.65 10.46 -15.14
CA VAL A 154 -5.97 10.10 -16.51
C VAL A 154 -4.69 9.64 -17.18
N ALA A 155 -4.71 8.41 -17.69
CA ALA A 155 -3.61 7.83 -18.43
C ALA A 155 -3.76 8.16 -19.91
N ALA A 156 -2.64 8.48 -20.57
CA ALA A 156 -2.50 8.51 -22.01
C ALA A 156 -1.17 7.84 -22.31
N GLU A 157 -1.24 6.58 -22.61
CA GLU A 157 -0.08 5.69 -22.68
C GLU A 157 0.02 5.03 -24.03
N PHE A 158 1.24 4.71 -24.42
CA PHE A 158 1.48 3.85 -25.57
C PHE A 158 2.62 2.89 -25.27
N VAL A 159 2.58 1.73 -25.91
CA VAL A 159 3.66 0.75 -25.89
C VAL A 159 4.00 0.36 -27.32
N ARG A 160 5.28 0.31 -27.60
CA ARG A 160 5.80 -0.30 -28.82
C ARG A 160 6.67 -1.49 -28.43
N ARG A 161 6.39 -2.64 -29.00
CA ARG A 161 7.18 -3.85 -28.81
C ARG A 161 7.82 -4.26 -30.14
N SER A 162 9.07 -4.70 -30.07
CA SER A 162 9.78 -5.26 -31.23
C SER A 162 9.31 -6.67 -31.57
N ARG A 163 8.59 -7.33 -30.66
CA ARG A 163 7.98 -8.65 -30.83
C ARG A 163 6.52 -8.59 -30.49
N GLU A 164 5.67 -9.16 -31.31
CA GLU A 164 4.23 -9.21 -31.08
C GLU A 164 3.91 -10.15 -29.91
N LEU A 165 3.12 -9.68 -28.99
CA LEU A 165 2.57 -10.46 -27.86
C LEU A 165 1.04 -10.56 -27.93
N GLY A 166 0.38 -9.76 -28.78
CA GLY A 166 -1.07 -9.63 -28.78
C GLY A 166 -1.62 -9.08 -27.48
N ALA A 167 -0.80 -8.32 -26.75
CA ALA A 167 -1.15 -7.78 -25.44
C ALA A 167 -1.36 -6.26 -25.52
N ASP A 168 -2.29 -5.75 -24.72
CA ASP A 168 -2.54 -4.32 -24.55
C ASP A 168 -1.30 -3.62 -23.92
N LEU A 169 -1.47 -2.64 -23.07
CA LEU A 169 -0.37 -1.89 -22.46
C LEU A 169 0.55 -2.76 -21.57
N THR A 170 -0.03 -3.66 -20.80
CA THR A 170 0.73 -4.54 -19.91
C THR A 170 1.50 -5.60 -20.71
N THR A 171 2.76 -5.83 -20.34
CA THR A 171 3.57 -6.90 -20.93
C THR A 171 3.46 -8.15 -20.07
N PRO A 172 2.82 -9.22 -20.56
CA PRO A 172 2.73 -10.49 -19.83
C PRO A 172 4.08 -11.22 -19.90
N PHE A 173 4.91 -11.10 -18.88
CA PHE A 173 6.26 -11.67 -18.87
C PHE A 173 6.29 -13.20 -18.98
N ASN A 174 5.22 -13.88 -18.55
CA ASN A 174 5.06 -15.33 -18.69
C ASN A 174 4.68 -15.78 -20.12
N SER A 175 4.47 -14.84 -21.03
CA SER A 175 4.01 -15.10 -22.41
C SER A 175 4.85 -14.38 -23.46
N LEU A 176 6.10 -14.03 -23.14
CA LEU A 176 7.03 -13.37 -24.05
C LEU A 176 7.32 -14.27 -25.25
N THR A 177 7.20 -13.71 -26.46
CA THR A 177 7.52 -14.39 -27.70
C THR A 177 9.04 -14.53 -27.85
N MET A 178 9.51 -15.76 -27.90
CA MET A 178 10.93 -16.07 -28.09
C MET A 178 11.31 -16.12 -29.57
N PRO A 179 12.60 -16.03 -29.93
CA PRO A 179 13.07 -15.91 -31.31
C PRO A 179 12.57 -16.97 -32.28
N GLY A 180 12.29 -18.19 -31.80
CA GLY A 180 11.78 -19.27 -32.64
C GLY A 180 10.29 -19.18 -32.99
N ALA A 181 9.54 -18.29 -32.34
CA ALA A 181 8.13 -18.09 -32.66
C ALA A 181 7.96 -17.08 -33.82
N SER A 182 7.05 -17.34 -34.73
CA SER A 182 6.80 -16.46 -35.89
C SER A 182 6.47 -15.03 -35.48
N GLN A 183 5.73 -14.86 -34.39
CA GLN A 183 5.35 -13.56 -33.81
C GLN A 183 6.56 -12.74 -33.34
N SER A 184 7.72 -13.38 -33.07
CA SER A 184 8.93 -12.66 -32.69
C SER A 184 9.48 -11.73 -33.76
N ASN A 185 9.07 -11.95 -35.03
CA ASN A 185 9.48 -11.16 -36.19
C ASN A 185 8.51 -10.01 -36.51
N LEU A 186 7.43 -9.89 -35.76
CA LEU A 186 6.44 -8.83 -35.90
C LEU A 186 6.59 -7.82 -34.77
N SER A 187 6.41 -6.55 -35.08
CA SER A 187 6.33 -5.49 -34.08
C SER A 187 4.89 -5.05 -33.89
N GLU A 188 4.56 -4.61 -32.69
CA GLU A 188 3.23 -4.09 -32.36
C GLU A 188 3.29 -2.73 -31.69
N PHE A 189 2.21 -1.97 -31.84
CA PHE A 189 2.00 -0.69 -31.19
C PHE A 189 0.57 -0.60 -30.66
N PHE A 190 0.43 -0.21 -29.38
CA PHE A 190 -0.84 0.06 -28.75
C PHE A 190 -0.81 1.41 -28.06
N GLY A 191 -1.92 2.15 -28.17
CA GLY A 191 -2.20 3.33 -27.37
C GLY A 191 -3.48 3.15 -26.59
N SER A 192 -3.50 3.57 -25.32
CA SER A 192 -4.66 3.35 -24.47
C SER A 192 -4.75 4.36 -23.32
N ALA A 193 -5.98 4.61 -22.86
CA ALA A 193 -6.29 5.36 -21.65
C ALA A 193 -6.79 4.44 -20.51
N ARG A 194 -6.72 3.13 -20.68
CA ARG A 194 -7.34 2.14 -19.78
C ARG A 194 -6.72 2.07 -18.39
N GLN A 195 -5.51 2.57 -18.20
CA GLN A 195 -4.90 2.70 -16.87
C GLN A 195 -5.47 3.86 -16.04
N SER A 196 -6.28 4.73 -16.63
CA SER A 196 -6.98 5.80 -15.89
C SER A 196 -7.69 5.21 -14.67
N ARG A 197 -7.52 5.86 -13.53
CA ARG A 197 -7.89 5.29 -12.23
C ARG A 197 -8.61 6.30 -11.36
N PRO A 198 -9.91 6.17 -11.16
CA PRO A 198 -10.63 6.86 -10.10
C PRO A 198 -10.40 6.15 -8.75
N THR A 199 -10.34 6.94 -7.68
CA THR A 199 -10.17 6.45 -6.31
C THR A 199 -11.03 7.25 -5.34
N LEU A 200 -11.42 6.60 -4.24
CA LEU A 200 -12.10 7.20 -3.11
C LEU A 200 -11.48 6.67 -1.82
N PHE A 201 -11.03 7.56 -0.98
CA PHE A 201 -10.60 7.26 0.38
C PHE A 201 -11.55 7.95 1.36
N VAL A 202 -12.06 7.21 2.33
CA VAL A 202 -12.96 7.70 3.37
C VAL A 202 -12.37 7.38 4.72
N GLU A 203 -12.30 8.35 5.60
CA GLU A 203 -11.82 8.15 6.96
C GLU A 203 -12.67 8.93 7.97
N GLY A 204 -12.73 8.40 9.19
CA GLY A 204 -13.41 9.03 10.28
C GLY A 204 -13.01 8.42 11.62
N ARG A 205 -13.20 9.15 12.71
CA ARG A 205 -12.82 8.70 14.04
C ARG A 205 -14.04 8.54 14.94
N LEU A 206 -14.16 7.39 15.57
CA LEU A 206 -15.18 7.08 16.59
C LEU A 206 -14.47 6.78 17.91
N LYS A 207 -14.47 7.73 18.84
CA LYS A 207 -13.81 7.56 20.15
C LYS A 207 -12.34 7.07 19.96
N ASN A 208 -12.09 5.82 20.31
CA ASN A 208 -10.76 5.19 20.32
C ASN A 208 -10.46 4.39 19.05
N VAL A 209 -11.28 4.54 18.00
CA VAL A 209 -11.14 3.80 16.75
C VAL A 209 -11.14 4.76 15.58
N GLU A 210 -10.11 4.68 14.74
CA GLU A 210 -10.06 5.29 13.42
C GLU A 210 -10.56 4.29 12.39
N LEU A 211 -11.62 4.67 11.66
CA LEU A 211 -12.18 3.87 10.58
C LEU A 211 -11.73 4.47 9.26
N SER A 212 -11.24 3.64 8.37
CA SER A 212 -10.89 4.05 7.01
C SER A 212 -11.37 3.04 5.98
N SER A 213 -11.66 3.51 4.78
CA SER A 213 -12.03 2.69 3.65
C SER A 213 -11.43 3.26 2.38
N TYR A 214 -11.04 2.41 1.47
CA TYR A 214 -10.46 2.79 0.18
C TYR A 214 -11.05 1.96 -0.94
N ILE A 215 -11.40 2.62 -2.03
CA ILE A 215 -11.88 1.98 -3.26
C ILE A 215 -11.10 2.56 -4.43
N SER A 216 -10.59 1.69 -5.29
CA SER A 216 -9.96 2.08 -6.56
C SER A 216 -10.33 1.12 -7.69
N GLY A 217 -10.46 1.67 -8.88
CA GLY A 217 -10.73 0.91 -10.10
C GLY A 217 -9.90 1.42 -11.27
N ASP A 218 -9.72 0.60 -12.28
CA ASP A 218 -9.21 0.96 -13.60
C ASP A 218 -10.03 0.28 -14.70
N PHE A 219 -9.66 0.51 -15.96
CA PHE A 219 -10.37 -0.04 -17.10
C PHE A 219 -9.59 -1.16 -17.81
N LEU A 220 -8.60 -1.77 -17.14
CA LEU A 220 -7.81 -2.88 -17.67
C LEU A 220 -8.51 -4.25 -17.50
N SER A 221 -9.83 -4.28 -17.49
CA SER A 221 -10.60 -5.53 -17.45
C SER A 221 -10.50 -6.28 -18.77
N ALA A 222 -10.59 -7.62 -18.69
CA ALA A 222 -10.68 -8.49 -19.86
C ALA A 222 -12.07 -8.47 -20.54
N GLY A 223 -13.09 -7.87 -19.92
CA GLY A 223 -14.42 -7.74 -20.49
C GLY A 223 -14.42 -6.89 -21.76
N VAL A 224 -14.97 -7.43 -22.84
CA VAL A 224 -15.10 -6.73 -24.13
C VAL A 224 -16.56 -6.48 -24.41
N THR A 225 -16.97 -5.22 -24.41
CA THR A 225 -18.37 -4.82 -24.67
C THR A 225 -18.55 -4.01 -25.95
N SER A 226 -17.46 -3.63 -26.63
CA SER A 226 -17.52 -2.92 -27.90
C SER A 226 -16.35 -3.27 -28.81
N THR A 227 -16.39 -2.80 -30.05
CA THR A 227 -15.34 -3.03 -31.03
C THR A 227 -14.24 -1.99 -30.91
N ALA A 228 -12.99 -2.38 -31.11
CA ALA A 228 -11.85 -1.47 -31.14
C ALA A 228 -11.87 -0.49 -32.34
N THR A 229 -12.76 -0.68 -33.29
CA THR A 229 -12.85 0.14 -34.51
C THR A 229 -13.68 1.41 -34.36
N GLN A 230 -14.63 1.44 -33.42
CA GLN A 230 -15.52 2.60 -33.23
C GLN A 230 -15.37 3.21 -31.84
N THR A 231 -15.42 2.38 -30.81
CA THR A 231 -15.30 2.81 -29.42
C THR A 231 -14.57 1.72 -28.65
N ASN A 232 -13.42 2.05 -28.09
CA ASN A 232 -12.73 1.14 -27.19
C ASN A 232 -13.62 0.86 -25.98
N SER A 233 -13.88 -0.41 -25.74
CA SER A 233 -14.66 -0.82 -24.58
C SER A 233 -13.79 -0.86 -23.35
N TYR A 234 -14.13 -0.04 -22.37
CA TYR A 234 -13.43 0.06 -21.11
C TYR A 234 -14.36 -0.42 -19.99
N THR A 235 -14.22 -1.68 -19.61
CA THR A 235 -14.93 -2.23 -18.47
C THR A 235 -14.18 -1.90 -17.18
N LEU A 236 -14.87 -1.29 -16.21
CA LEU A 236 -14.29 -0.97 -14.91
C LEU A 236 -13.93 -2.26 -14.17
N ARG A 237 -12.69 -2.34 -13.72
CA ARG A 237 -12.14 -3.42 -12.90
C ARG A 237 -11.90 -2.93 -11.48
N LEU A 238 -12.37 -3.67 -10.49
CA LEU A 238 -12.02 -3.42 -9.09
C LEU A 238 -10.54 -3.74 -8.86
N ARG A 239 -9.78 -2.77 -8.42
CA ARG A 239 -8.38 -2.95 -8.02
C ARG A 239 -8.25 -3.22 -6.55
N GLN A 240 -8.77 -2.31 -5.76
CA GLN A 240 -8.80 -2.40 -4.31
C GLN A 240 -10.17 -1.96 -3.80
N ALA A 241 -10.67 -2.62 -2.78
CA ALA A 241 -11.82 -2.22 -1.99
C ALA A 241 -11.64 -2.81 -0.60
N TRP A 242 -11.21 -2.00 0.35
CA TRP A 242 -10.96 -2.47 1.71
C TRP A 242 -11.44 -1.48 2.76
N GLY A 243 -11.69 -2.02 3.96
CA GLY A 243 -12.01 -1.26 5.15
C GLY A 243 -11.09 -1.63 6.30
N GLN A 244 -10.69 -0.64 7.10
CA GLN A 244 -9.81 -0.81 8.25
C GLN A 244 -10.39 -0.16 9.49
N ALA A 245 -10.28 -0.85 10.62
CA ALA A 245 -10.44 -0.31 11.95
C ALA A 245 -9.08 -0.30 12.66
N LYS A 246 -8.60 0.89 13.05
CA LYS A 246 -7.35 1.09 13.79
C LYS A 246 -7.67 1.61 15.18
N PHE A 247 -7.24 0.88 16.19
CA PHE A 247 -7.45 1.19 17.60
C PHE A 247 -6.25 1.95 18.19
N ASP A 248 -6.50 2.84 19.15
CA ASP A 248 -5.44 3.64 19.80
C ASP A 248 -4.40 2.78 20.51
N ASN A 249 -4.73 1.55 20.89
CA ASN A 249 -3.81 0.61 21.50
C ASN A 249 -2.90 -0.11 20.49
N GLY A 250 -2.89 0.27 19.21
CA GLY A 250 -2.04 -0.25 18.15
C GLY A 250 -2.56 -1.50 17.44
N TRP A 251 -3.76 -2.00 17.77
CA TRP A 251 -4.39 -3.04 16.97
C TRP A 251 -5.03 -2.45 15.71
N LYS A 252 -4.94 -3.18 14.60
CA LYS A 252 -5.58 -2.86 13.33
C LYS A 252 -6.24 -4.10 12.77
N PHE A 253 -7.49 -3.96 12.35
CA PHE A 253 -8.22 -4.99 11.62
C PHE A 253 -8.54 -4.46 10.22
N LEU A 254 -8.16 -5.20 9.19
CA LEU A 254 -8.31 -4.82 7.80
C LEU A 254 -8.97 -5.97 7.04
N GLY A 255 -9.93 -5.67 6.18
CA GLY A 255 -10.58 -6.67 5.32
C GLY A 255 -11.00 -6.10 3.99
N GLY A 256 -10.96 -6.93 2.95
CA GLY A 256 -11.36 -6.59 1.59
C GLY A 256 -10.35 -6.98 0.53
N GLN A 257 -10.52 -6.43 -0.68
CA GLN A 257 -9.61 -6.59 -1.80
C GLN A 257 -8.45 -5.59 -1.66
N MET A 258 -7.23 -6.08 -1.52
CA MET A 258 -6.06 -5.25 -1.22
C MET A 258 -4.77 -5.86 -1.74
N TRP A 259 -3.67 -5.12 -1.67
CA TRP A 259 -2.35 -5.70 -1.87
C TRP A 259 -2.05 -6.75 -0.80
N SER A 260 -1.50 -7.86 -1.24
CA SER A 260 -1.10 -8.96 -0.37
C SER A 260 -0.15 -8.50 0.74
N LEU A 261 -0.19 -9.18 1.88
CA LEU A 261 0.71 -8.90 2.99
C LEU A 261 2.19 -9.14 2.63
N VAL A 262 2.51 -9.98 1.63
CA VAL A 262 3.89 -10.18 1.16
C VAL A 262 4.45 -8.94 0.45
N THR A 263 3.59 -8.04 -0.07
CA THR A 263 4.04 -6.83 -0.77
C THR A 263 4.76 -5.88 0.18
N GLU A 264 5.87 -5.31 -0.27
CA GLU A 264 6.69 -4.37 0.49
C GLU A 264 5.92 -3.10 0.86
N GLY A 265 6.12 -2.62 2.10
CA GLY A 265 5.68 -1.32 2.59
C GLY A 265 6.82 -0.31 2.72
N LYS A 266 6.49 0.97 2.99
CA LYS A 266 7.48 2.04 3.28
C LYS A 266 7.78 2.17 4.76
N ALA A 267 6.81 1.89 5.61
CA ALA A 267 6.91 2.00 7.05
C ALA A 267 5.79 1.22 7.73
N GLY A 268 6.09 0.47 8.76
CA GLY A 268 5.16 -0.38 9.48
C GLY A 268 4.41 -1.36 8.58
N ILE A 269 3.25 -1.82 9.04
CA ILE A 269 2.35 -2.64 8.24
C ILE A 269 1.01 -1.91 8.12
N ALA A 270 0.74 -1.40 6.93
CA ALA A 270 -0.51 -0.72 6.59
C ALA A 270 -0.95 -1.09 5.16
N PRO A 271 -2.23 -0.96 4.82
CA PRO A 271 -2.65 -1.12 3.44
C PRO A 271 -2.03 -0.03 2.57
N SER A 272 -1.60 -0.41 1.37
CA SER A 272 -1.13 0.55 0.37
C SER A 272 -2.31 1.12 -0.41
N ASP A 273 -2.33 2.42 -0.64
CA ASP A 273 -3.23 3.05 -1.60
C ASP A 273 -2.55 3.19 -2.98
N ASP A 274 -3.34 3.38 -4.02
CA ASP A 274 -2.81 3.60 -5.37
C ASP A 274 -2.32 5.04 -5.60
N LEU A 275 -2.37 5.89 -4.59
CA LEU A 275 -2.05 7.33 -4.66
C LEU A 275 -0.69 7.67 -4.06
N GLY A 276 -0.02 6.70 -3.47
CA GLY A 276 1.27 6.89 -2.82
C GLY A 276 1.22 7.68 -1.50
N LYS A 277 0.01 7.91 -0.96
CA LYS A 277 -0.17 8.62 0.31
C LYS A 277 0.03 7.72 1.52
N VAL A 278 -0.36 6.44 1.40
CA VAL A 278 -0.33 5.48 2.50
C VAL A 278 0.58 4.32 2.11
N ASN A 279 1.69 4.17 2.83
CA ASN A 279 2.58 3.01 2.85
C ASN A 279 2.90 2.37 1.47
N ASP A 280 3.07 3.19 0.45
CA ASP A 280 3.31 2.73 -0.91
C ASP A 280 4.81 2.66 -1.22
N ALA A 281 5.35 1.43 -1.29
CA ALA A 281 6.72 1.14 -1.71
C ALA A 281 6.81 0.57 -3.13
N ARG A 282 5.73 0.67 -3.91
CA ARG A 282 5.74 0.20 -5.30
C ARG A 282 6.81 0.92 -6.12
N PRO A 283 7.41 0.23 -7.10
CA PRO A 283 8.30 0.86 -8.06
C PRO A 283 7.64 2.08 -8.73
N SER A 284 8.41 3.13 -8.95
CA SER A 284 7.96 4.41 -9.53
C SER A 284 7.77 4.36 -11.05
N THR A 285 7.77 3.18 -11.64
CA THR A 285 7.42 2.98 -13.05
C THR A 285 5.92 3.23 -13.29
N ILE A 286 5.56 3.48 -14.54
CA ILE A 286 4.17 3.69 -14.99
C ILE A 286 3.23 2.60 -14.45
N ASP A 287 3.66 1.34 -14.50
CA ASP A 287 3.01 0.22 -13.81
C ASP A 287 4.03 -0.59 -13.03
N PRO A 288 3.83 -0.85 -11.72
CA PRO A 288 4.70 -1.75 -10.95
C PRO A 288 4.82 -3.15 -11.52
N GLY A 289 3.80 -3.63 -12.25
CA GLY A 289 3.82 -4.92 -12.96
C GLY A 289 4.87 -5.01 -14.06
N TYR A 290 5.50 -3.91 -14.48
CA TYR A 290 6.65 -3.95 -15.40
C TYR A 290 7.96 -4.31 -14.73
N ASN A 291 7.99 -4.46 -13.41
CA ASN A 291 9.18 -4.79 -12.66
C ASN A 291 9.12 -6.26 -12.24
N VAL A 292 9.78 -7.12 -13.00
CA VAL A 292 9.97 -8.53 -12.64
C VAL A 292 10.67 -8.60 -11.29
N GLY A 293 10.23 -9.52 -10.43
CA GLY A 293 10.75 -9.66 -9.07
C GLY A 293 10.03 -8.81 -8.02
N PHE A 294 9.10 -7.94 -8.43
CA PHE A 294 8.20 -7.26 -7.51
C PHE A 294 7.01 -8.17 -7.14
N THR A 295 6.63 -8.23 -5.87
CA THR A 295 5.41 -8.94 -5.45
C THR A 295 4.18 -8.18 -5.91
N PHE A 296 3.48 -8.71 -6.91
CA PHE A 296 2.36 -8.06 -7.60
C PHE A 296 1.06 -8.85 -7.43
N ALA A 297 0.63 -9.03 -6.19
CA ALA A 297 -0.62 -9.72 -5.89
C ALA A 297 -1.60 -8.78 -5.17
N ARG A 298 -2.81 -8.65 -5.71
CA ARG A 298 -3.97 -8.01 -5.06
C ARG A 298 -5.08 -9.02 -4.97
N GLN A 299 -5.50 -9.31 -3.77
CA GLN A 299 -6.51 -10.34 -3.54
C GLN A 299 -7.37 -10.02 -2.33
N TYR A 300 -8.52 -10.70 -2.22
CA TYR A 300 -9.34 -10.62 -1.03
C TYR A 300 -8.57 -11.20 0.16
N GLY A 301 -8.72 -10.55 1.31
CA GLY A 301 -8.13 -11.05 2.53
C GLY A 301 -8.64 -10.35 3.78
N ILE A 302 -8.26 -10.93 4.91
CA ILE A 302 -8.47 -10.37 6.24
C ILE A 302 -7.09 -10.32 6.90
N ARG A 303 -6.77 -9.19 7.53
CA ARG A 303 -5.48 -8.96 8.17
C ARG A 303 -5.66 -8.41 9.57
N LEU A 304 -4.97 -9.00 10.52
CA LEU A 304 -4.82 -8.51 11.87
C LEU A 304 -3.39 -8.01 12.04
N THR A 305 -3.21 -6.77 12.46
CA THR A 305 -1.91 -6.15 12.70
C THR A 305 -1.83 -5.62 14.12
N LYS A 306 -0.66 -5.71 14.73
CA LYS A 306 -0.33 -5.08 16.00
C LYS A 306 0.93 -4.23 15.85
N ASP A 307 0.80 -2.94 16.12
CA ASP A 307 1.94 -2.02 16.23
C ASP A 307 2.42 -1.97 17.69
N PHE A 308 3.73 -2.00 17.86
CA PHE A 308 4.42 -1.83 19.13
C PHE A 308 5.22 -0.52 19.08
N GLY A 309 4.52 0.58 19.31
CA GLY A 309 5.04 1.92 19.06
C GLY A 309 5.23 2.17 17.56
N ASP A 310 6.22 3.03 17.23
CA ASP A 310 6.45 3.48 15.85
C ASP A 310 7.51 2.65 15.11
N LYS A 311 8.11 1.65 15.79
CA LYS A 311 9.28 0.96 15.24
C LYS A 311 9.06 -0.50 14.90
N PHE A 312 8.07 -1.13 15.47
CA PHE A 312 7.86 -2.56 15.26
C PHE A 312 6.40 -2.90 15.05
N SER A 313 6.12 -3.69 14.02
CA SER A 313 4.78 -4.16 13.69
C SER A 313 4.79 -5.65 13.39
N VAL A 314 3.71 -6.32 13.76
CA VAL A 314 3.46 -7.74 13.46
C VAL A 314 2.09 -7.87 12.81
N ALA A 315 1.99 -8.66 11.75
CA ALA A 315 0.71 -8.95 11.12
C ALA A 315 0.56 -10.43 10.75
N VAL A 316 -0.68 -10.88 10.76
CA VAL A 316 -1.11 -12.14 10.17
C VAL A 316 -2.29 -11.85 9.23
N ALA A 317 -2.26 -12.48 8.07
CA ALA A 317 -3.32 -12.37 7.08
C ALA A 317 -3.81 -13.75 6.64
N MET A 318 -5.10 -13.81 6.31
CA MET A 318 -5.73 -14.89 5.57
C MET A 318 -6.13 -14.30 4.23
N GLU A 319 -5.56 -14.82 3.14
CA GLU A 319 -5.76 -14.28 1.80
C GLU A 319 -6.37 -15.33 0.87
N ASN A 320 -7.03 -14.86 -0.19
CA ASN A 320 -7.70 -15.74 -1.13
C ASN A 320 -6.69 -16.61 -1.87
N ALA A 321 -6.86 -17.91 -1.79
CA ALA A 321 -6.03 -18.87 -2.48
C ALA A 321 -6.52 -19.06 -3.93
N GLN A 322 -5.66 -18.72 -4.89
CA GLN A 322 -5.90 -18.89 -6.33
C GLN A 322 -4.66 -19.46 -7.01
N GLY A 323 -4.34 -20.71 -6.72
CA GLY A 323 -3.19 -21.36 -7.31
C GLY A 323 -3.29 -21.43 -8.83
N THR A 324 -2.17 -21.24 -9.51
CA THR A 324 -2.05 -21.27 -10.97
C THR A 324 -1.34 -22.53 -11.42
N LEU A 325 -1.86 -23.13 -12.51
CA LEU A 325 -1.33 -24.36 -13.08
C LEU A 325 -0.74 -24.11 -14.46
N THR A 326 0.47 -24.61 -14.70
CA THR A 326 1.02 -24.79 -16.04
C THR A 326 1.63 -26.17 -16.14
N THR A 327 1.13 -26.96 -17.06
CA THR A 327 1.60 -28.32 -17.31
C THR A 327 1.56 -28.63 -18.80
N HIS A 328 2.30 -29.61 -19.24
CA HIS A 328 2.38 -30.07 -20.62
C HIS A 328 2.15 -31.56 -20.70
N ASN A 329 1.38 -32.01 -21.71
CA ASN A 329 1.03 -33.44 -21.95
C ASN A 329 0.49 -34.16 -20.70
N ASN A 330 -0.20 -33.45 -19.81
CA ASN A 330 -0.75 -34.06 -18.62
C ASN A 330 -1.74 -35.16 -18.97
N ALA A 331 -1.79 -36.16 -18.12
CA ALA A 331 -2.78 -37.21 -18.19
C ALA A 331 -4.18 -36.66 -17.86
N ASP A 332 -5.25 -37.27 -18.39
CA ASP A 332 -6.65 -36.88 -18.11
C ASP A 332 -7.18 -37.53 -16.80
N ASN A 333 -6.30 -38.01 -15.95
CA ASN A 333 -6.64 -38.77 -14.75
C ASN A 333 -6.75 -37.93 -13.47
N PHE A 334 -6.82 -36.62 -13.59
CA PHE A 334 -6.97 -35.72 -12.44
C PHE A 334 -8.03 -34.65 -12.72
N LEU A 335 -8.60 -34.12 -11.64
CA LEU A 335 -9.49 -32.96 -11.64
C LEU A 335 -8.94 -31.94 -10.66
N LEU A 336 -8.46 -30.84 -11.16
CA LEU A 336 -8.30 -29.61 -10.39
C LEU A 336 -9.63 -28.90 -10.36
N GLY A 337 -9.93 -28.19 -9.30
CA GLY A 337 -11.20 -27.49 -9.06
C GLY A 337 -11.62 -26.57 -10.18
N GLU A 338 -11.77 -27.12 -11.36
CA GLU A 338 -12.57 -26.49 -12.40
C GLU A 338 -13.98 -26.37 -11.84
N ALA A 339 -14.31 -25.19 -11.50
CA ALA A 339 -15.69 -24.82 -11.42
C ALA A 339 -16.26 -25.16 -12.80
N GLY A 340 -16.97 -26.25 -12.90
CA GLY A 340 -17.60 -26.66 -14.15
C GLY A 340 -18.23 -25.45 -14.80
N ALA A 341 -17.88 -25.17 -16.03
CA ALA A 341 -18.06 -23.89 -16.73
C ALA A 341 -19.51 -23.39 -16.76
N SER A 342 -20.48 -24.21 -16.42
CA SER A 342 -21.91 -23.86 -16.53
C SER A 342 -22.53 -23.22 -15.29
N ASN A 343 -21.90 -23.24 -14.12
CA ASN A 343 -22.54 -22.86 -12.85
C ASN A 343 -21.77 -21.86 -11.99
N THR A 344 -20.76 -21.18 -12.52
CA THR A 344 -19.96 -20.24 -11.76
C THR A 344 -20.20 -18.80 -12.15
N TYR A 345 -20.11 -17.89 -11.16
CA TYR A 345 -20.19 -16.45 -11.36
C TYR A 345 -19.13 -15.91 -12.32
N ASN A 346 -18.04 -16.62 -12.51
CA ASN A 346 -16.97 -16.24 -13.39
C ASN A 346 -16.48 -17.43 -14.20
N THR A 347 -17.06 -17.59 -15.37
CA THR A 347 -16.73 -18.66 -16.32
C THR A 347 -15.34 -18.52 -16.96
N THR A 348 -14.65 -17.39 -16.73
CA THR A 348 -13.31 -17.13 -17.28
C THR A 348 -12.20 -17.33 -16.26
N SER A 349 -12.52 -17.64 -15.00
CA SER A 349 -11.54 -17.89 -13.96
C SER A 349 -11.28 -19.37 -13.81
N ASN A 350 -10.04 -19.77 -13.99
CA ASN A 350 -9.55 -21.08 -13.59
C ASN A 350 -9.24 -21.03 -12.10
N TYR A 351 -10.10 -21.64 -11.29
CA TYR A 351 -9.84 -21.79 -9.85
C TYR A 351 -9.25 -23.16 -9.61
N THR A 352 -8.14 -23.18 -8.92
CA THR A 352 -7.63 -24.42 -8.33
C THR A 352 -8.46 -24.79 -7.11
N ALA A 353 -8.57 -26.07 -6.80
CA ALA A 353 -9.22 -26.54 -5.59
C ALA A 353 -8.31 -26.28 -4.38
N ASN A 354 -8.26 -25.02 -3.94
CA ASN A 354 -7.57 -24.66 -2.72
C ASN A 354 -8.51 -24.91 -1.53
N PRO A 355 -8.21 -25.84 -0.64
CA PRO A 355 -9.11 -26.22 0.47
C PRO A 355 -9.07 -25.24 1.64
N SER A 356 -8.13 -24.32 1.63
CA SER A 356 -7.92 -23.30 2.69
C SER A 356 -7.39 -22.01 2.09
N PRO A 357 -7.57 -20.86 2.77
CA PRO A 357 -6.90 -19.63 2.39
C PRO A 357 -5.39 -19.75 2.57
N ASP A 358 -4.64 -18.89 1.89
CA ASP A 358 -3.22 -18.67 2.16
C ASP A 358 -3.06 -17.96 3.50
N ILE A 359 -2.13 -18.42 4.31
CA ILE A 359 -1.80 -17.81 5.60
C ILE A 359 -0.44 -17.13 5.49
N ILE A 360 -0.41 -15.85 5.80
CA ILE A 360 0.79 -15.03 5.70
C ILE A 360 1.06 -14.38 7.05
N ALA A 361 2.29 -14.45 7.52
CA ALA A 361 2.76 -13.70 8.68
C ALA A 361 3.89 -12.76 8.28
N LYS A 362 3.90 -11.54 8.79
CA LYS A 362 4.92 -10.52 8.52
C LYS A 362 5.32 -9.80 9.78
N LEU A 363 6.61 -9.51 9.89
CA LEU A 363 7.22 -8.61 10.87
C LEU A 363 7.80 -7.41 10.12
N ALA A 364 7.62 -6.21 10.64
CA ALA A 364 8.24 -4.99 10.11
C ALA A 364 8.97 -4.24 11.21
N PHE A 365 10.12 -3.66 10.86
CA PHE A 365 10.99 -2.91 11.77
C PHE A 365 11.48 -1.61 11.14
N ASP A 366 11.23 -0.48 11.82
CA ASP A 366 11.50 0.89 11.38
C ASP A 366 12.50 1.59 12.33
N PRO A 367 13.80 1.37 12.19
CA PRO A 367 14.80 1.99 13.09
C PRO A 367 15.03 3.49 12.85
N GLY A 368 14.41 4.06 11.80
CA GLY A 368 14.52 5.47 11.43
C GLY A 368 15.43 5.75 10.23
N PHE A 369 16.44 4.91 9.99
CA PHE A 369 17.32 5.00 8.80
C PHE A 369 16.91 4.05 7.66
N GLY A 370 15.89 3.25 7.87
CA GLY A 370 15.41 2.29 6.89
C GLY A 370 14.12 1.63 7.34
N HIS A 371 13.61 0.74 6.48
CA HIS A 371 12.47 -0.12 6.72
C HIS A 371 12.86 -1.57 6.40
N TYR A 372 12.53 -2.49 7.27
CA TYR A 372 12.89 -3.91 7.14
C TYR A 372 11.69 -4.77 7.40
N GLU A 373 11.47 -5.74 6.54
CA GLU A 373 10.38 -6.70 6.68
C GLU A 373 10.90 -8.12 6.51
N VAL A 374 10.32 -9.06 7.25
CA VAL A 374 10.43 -10.50 6.99
C VAL A 374 9.04 -11.11 7.00
N PHE A 375 8.78 -12.05 6.11
CA PHE A 375 7.47 -12.67 6.02
C PHE A 375 7.57 -14.14 5.61
N GLY A 376 6.57 -14.90 5.99
CA GLY A 376 6.37 -16.27 5.58
C GLY A 376 4.94 -16.48 5.10
N LEU A 377 4.79 -17.36 4.14
CA LEU A 377 3.53 -17.76 3.53
C LEU A 377 3.39 -19.27 3.56
N VAL A 378 2.20 -19.77 3.87
CA VAL A 378 1.81 -21.17 3.75
C VAL A 378 0.54 -21.24 2.92
N ASP A 379 0.53 -22.12 1.94
CA ASP A 379 -0.60 -22.40 1.06
C ASP A 379 -0.85 -23.91 0.94
N ARG A 380 -2.01 -24.27 0.43
CA ARG A 380 -2.39 -25.66 0.25
C ARG A 380 -3.16 -25.84 -1.05
N PHE A 381 -2.77 -26.88 -1.78
CA PHE A 381 -3.36 -27.28 -3.06
C PHE A 381 -3.94 -28.67 -2.94
N THR A 382 -5.06 -28.92 -3.63
CA THR A 382 -5.73 -30.22 -3.62
C THR A 382 -6.25 -30.50 -5.03
N ASP A 383 -6.02 -31.71 -5.47
CA ASP A 383 -6.61 -32.28 -6.69
C ASP A 383 -7.35 -33.57 -6.38
N ARG A 384 -8.10 -34.04 -7.33
CA ARG A 384 -8.75 -35.35 -7.28
C ARG A 384 -8.21 -36.23 -8.38
N ILE A 385 -7.69 -37.37 -7.98
CA ILE A 385 -7.04 -38.36 -8.85
C ILE A 385 -8.03 -39.47 -9.18
N PHE A 386 -8.05 -39.87 -10.44
CA PHE A 386 -8.85 -40.95 -10.99
C PHE A 386 -7.93 -42.03 -11.56
N PRO A 387 -7.46 -43.00 -10.74
CA PRO A 387 -6.46 -43.95 -11.16
C PRO A 387 -6.88 -44.87 -12.33
N CYS A 388 -8.18 -44.99 -12.58
CA CYS A 388 -8.72 -45.85 -13.62
C CYS A 388 -9.09 -45.09 -14.91
N VAL A 389 -8.76 -43.77 -15.00
CA VAL A 389 -8.85 -43.01 -16.24
C VAL A 389 -7.53 -43.06 -16.94
N GLU A 390 -7.21 -43.14 -18.04
CA GLU A 390 -6.03 -43.02 -18.90
C GLU A 390 -4.78 -43.85 -18.53
N PHE A 391 -4.51 -44.07 -17.23
CA PHE A 391 -3.50 -45.00 -16.82
C PHE A 391 -4.15 -46.39 -16.59
N PRO A 392 -3.78 -47.39 -17.36
CA PRO A 392 -3.85 -48.69 -16.85
C PRO A 392 -2.75 -48.74 -15.76
N SER A 393 -3.06 -48.21 -14.59
CA SER A 393 -2.31 -48.63 -13.44
C SER A 393 -2.38 -50.16 -13.52
N GLY A 394 -1.33 -50.90 -13.51
CA GLY A 394 -1.44 -52.36 -13.43
C GLY A 394 -2.21 -52.81 -12.17
N SER A 395 -3.09 -51.94 -11.69
CA SER A 395 -3.97 -52.08 -10.55
C SER A 395 -5.11 -53.00 -10.92
N THR A 396 -5.14 -54.13 -10.27
CA THR A 396 -6.28 -55.06 -10.32
C THR A 396 -7.61 -54.39 -9.99
N LEU A 397 -7.58 -53.21 -9.34
CA LEU A 397 -8.74 -52.39 -9.01
C LEU A 397 -9.47 -51.89 -10.26
N CYS A 398 -8.73 -51.45 -11.28
CA CYS A 398 -9.29 -50.88 -12.49
C CYS A 398 -9.77 -51.95 -13.50
N THR A 399 -9.33 -53.19 -13.35
CA THR A 399 -9.72 -54.34 -14.18
C THR A 399 -10.82 -55.18 -13.55
N ALA A 400 -11.27 -54.86 -12.34
CA ALA A 400 -12.33 -55.56 -11.64
C ALA A 400 -13.68 -55.42 -12.36
N THR A 401 -14.49 -56.46 -12.35
CA THR A 401 -15.85 -56.38 -12.93
C THR A 401 -16.67 -55.30 -12.25
N GLY A 402 -17.19 -54.36 -13.02
CA GLY A 402 -17.95 -53.18 -12.53
C GLY A 402 -17.08 -51.97 -12.17
N ALA A 403 -15.79 -52.00 -12.45
CA ALA A 403 -14.94 -50.84 -12.29
C ALA A 403 -15.38 -49.71 -13.26
N THR A 404 -15.37 -48.48 -12.76
CA THR A 404 -15.68 -47.24 -13.50
C THR A 404 -14.49 -46.31 -13.44
N ALA A 405 -14.54 -45.25 -14.22
CA ALA A 405 -13.52 -44.16 -14.16
C ALA A 405 -13.32 -43.60 -12.73
N ALA A 406 -14.36 -43.62 -11.91
CA ALA A 406 -14.32 -43.15 -10.53
C ALA A 406 -13.84 -44.21 -9.53
N THR A 407 -13.59 -45.45 -9.95
CA THR A 407 -13.12 -46.50 -9.07
C THR A 407 -11.75 -46.15 -8.51
N GLY A 408 -11.63 -46.19 -7.17
CA GLY A 408 -10.40 -45.85 -6.47
C GLY A 408 -10.04 -44.34 -6.47
N ALA A 409 -10.94 -43.46 -6.90
CA ALA A 409 -10.66 -42.02 -6.91
C ALA A 409 -10.42 -41.47 -5.49
N TYR A 410 -9.39 -40.68 -5.33
CA TYR A 410 -8.99 -40.08 -4.04
C TYR A 410 -8.56 -38.61 -4.24
N ASN A 411 -8.55 -37.86 -3.13
CA ASN A 411 -8.00 -36.50 -3.14
C ASN A 411 -6.53 -36.54 -2.74
N ALA A 412 -5.68 -35.93 -3.53
CA ALA A 412 -4.29 -35.68 -3.20
C ALA A 412 -4.15 -34.20 -2.77
N SER A 413 -3.26 -33.94 -1.84
CA SER A 413 -2.97 -32.59 -1.36
C SER A 413 -1.48 -32.35 -1.28
N LYS A 414 -1.08 -31.11 -1.56
CA LYS A 414 0.29 -30.61 -1.39
C LYS A 414 0.25 -29.32 -0.59
N GLU A 415 1.18 -29.21 0.35
CA GLU A 415 1.42 -27.98 1.09
C GLU A 415 2.60 -27.28 0.44
N GLY A 416 2.40 -26.00 0.16
CA GLY A 416 3.38 -25.09 -0.39
C GLY A 416 3.64 -23.93 0.56
N GLY A 417 4.39 -22.99 0.09
CA GLY A 417 4.68 -21.76 0.80
C GLY A 417 6.09 -21.26 0.55
N GLY A 418 6.40 -20.15 1.18
CA GLY A 418 7.67 -19.50 0.98
C GLY A 418 8.04 -18.54 2.10
N PHE A 419 9.25 -18.04 2.01
CA PHE A 419 9.80 -17.07 2.93
C PHE A 419 10.44 -15.92 2.15
N GLY A 420 10.24 -14.68 2.62
CA GLY A 420 10.78 -13.50 1.98
C GLY A 420 11.22 -12.44 2.97
N ALA A 421 12.01 -11.52 2.45
CA ALA A 421 12.47 -10.35 3.19
C ALA A 421 12.57 -9.13 2.28
N ASN A 422 12.27 -7.98 2.84
CA ASN A 422 12.41 -6.67 2.22
C ASN A 422 13.32 -5.81 3.11
N ALA A 423 14.19 -5.04 2.50
CA ALA A 423 15.02 -4.09 3.20
C ALA A 423 15.15 -2.81 2.37
N ARG A 424 14.86 -1.67 2.97
CA ARG A 424 14.97 -0.36 2.32
C ARG A 424 15.77 0.57 3.21
N TRP A 425 16.78 1.21 2.65
CA TRP A 425 17.64 2.17 3.32
C TRP A 425 17.43 3.56 2.75
N TYR A 426 17.44 4.56 3.60
CA TYR A 426 17.30 5.95 3.23
C TYR A 426 18.60 6.70 3.50
N PHE A 427 19.10 7.43 2.50
CA PHE A 427 20.31 8.22 2.55
C PHE A 427 20.03 9.68 2.17
N ALA A 428 21.00 10.58 2.42
CA ALA A 428 20.94 11.98 2.02
C ALA A 428 19.62 12.67 2.40
N ASN A 429 19.22 12.58 3.67
CA ASN A 429 17.94 13.11 4.18
C ASN A 429 16.72 12.55 3.42
N LYS A 430 16.74 11.26 3.11
CA LYS A 430 15.70 10.53 2.35
C LYS A 430 15.58 10.92 0.87
N HIS A 431 16.57 11.67 0.33
CA HIS A 431 16.63 11.92 -1.11
C HIS A 431 17.05 10.68 -1.91
N VAL A 432 17.74 9.74 -1.30
CA VAL A 432 18.14 8.49 -1.93
C VAL A 432 17.52 7.32 -1.17
N ALA A 433 16.83 6.44 -1.88
CA ALA A 433 16.34 5.18 -1.34
C ALA A 433 16.97 4.01 -2.10
N PHE A 434 17.53 3.05 -1.37
CA PHE A 434 18.01 1.78 -1.90
C PHE A 434 17.20 0.66 -1.29
N GLY A 435 16.66 -0.25 -2.12
CA GLY A 435 15.84 -1.36 -1.69
C GLY A 435 16.33 -2.70 -2.21
N LEU A 436 16.14 -3.73 -1.39
CA LEU A 436 16.30 -5.14 -1.74
C LEU A 436 15.06 -5.90 -1.35
N HIS A 437 14.53 -6.66 -2.27
CA HIS A 437 13.41 -7.56 -2.08
C HIS A 437 13.81 -8.97 -2.50
N GLY A 438 13.41 -9.98 -1.72
CA GLY A 438 13.59 -11.38 -2.06
C GLY A 438 12.47 -12.24 -1.50
N PHE A 439 11.96 -13.17 -2.31
CA PHE A 439 10.95 -14.13 -1.92
C PHE A 439 11.20 -15.45 -2.65
N GLY A 440 11.19 -16.56 -1.91
CA GLY A 440 11.44 -17.87 -2.48
C GLY A 440 10.65 -18.96 -1.77
N GLY A 441 10.27 -19.99 -2.51
CA GLY A 441 9.48 -21.09 -1.97
C GLY A 441 9.01 -22.06 -3.02
N SER A 442 7.90 -22.75 -2.76
CA SER A 442 7.26 -23.67 -3.69
C SER A 442 5.76 -23.41 -3.71
N GLY A 443 5.19 -23.23 -4.91
CA GLY A 443 3.78 -22.89 -5.06
C GLY A 443 3.46 -21.40 -4.87
N ILE A 444 4.43 -20.52 -5.11
CA ILE A 444 4.31 -19.08 -4.85
C ILE A 444 4.44 -18.21 -6.10
N GLY A 445 4.55 -18.79 -7.28
CA GLY A 445 4.85 -18.09 -8.55
C GLY A 445 3.88 -16.95 -8.87
N ARG A 446 2.58 -17.13 -8.55
CA ARG A 446 1.53 -16.13 -8.78
C ARG A 446 1.72 -14.81 -8.02
N TYR A 447 2.55 -14.80 -6.97
CA TYR A 447 2.82 -13.60 -6.19
C TYR A 447 3.79 -12.63 -6.88
N GLY A 448 4.58 -13.11 -7.84
CA GLY A 448 5.50 -12.27 -8.63
C GLY A 448 4.82 -11.49 -9.74
N ALA A 449 5.48 -10.42 -10.19
CA ALA A 449 5.00 -9.59 -11.31
C ALA A 449 4.97 -10.36 -12.64
N ALA A 450 5.85 -11.35 -12.81
CA ALA A 450 5.82 -12.24 -13.98
C ALA A 450 4.68 -13.25 -13.93
N GLN A 451 4.00 -13.40 -12.79
CA GLN A 451 2.87 -14.33 -12.60
C GLN A 451 3.22 -15.76 -13.07
N LEU A 452 4.34 -16.27 -12.61
CA LEU A 452 4.77 -17.63 -12.88
C LEU A 452 3.79 -18.62 -12.22
N SER A 453 3.79 -19.85 -12.70
CA SER A 453 2.85 -20.86 -12.20
C SER A 453 3.27 -21.44 -10.86
N ASP A 454 2.32 -21.67 -9.98
CA ASP A 454 2.52 -22.26 -8.66
C ASP A 454 2.80 -23.76 -8.76
N MET A 455 2.19 -24.44 -9.74
CA MET A 455 2.24 -25.89 -9.83
C MET A 455 2.23 -26.41 -11.26
N SER A 456 2.67 -27.64 -11.40
CA SER A 456 2.49 -28.51 -12.54
C SER A 456 1.91 -29.87 -12.08
N ILE A 457 1.76 -30.80 -13.00
CA ILE A 457 1.21 -32.14 -12.74
C ILE A 457 2.27 -33.20 -13.03
N ASN A 458 2.42 -34.15 -12.11
CA ASN A 458 3.21 -35.35 -12.27
C ASN A 458 2.59 -36.32 -13.28
N ALA A 459 3.38 -37.31 -13.70
CA ALA A 459 2.91 -38.35 -14.61
C ALA A 459 1.72 -39.17 -14.07
N ASP A 460 1.57 -39.27 -12.76
CA ASP A 460 0.48 -39.98 -12.08
C ASP A 460 -0.76 -39.09 -11.84
N GLY A 461 -0.75 -37.83 -12.29
CA GLY A 461 -1.83 -36.88 -12.11
C GLY A 461 -1.74 -36.05 -10.83
N THR A 462 -0.82 -36.37 -9.92
CA THR A 462 -0.68 -35.60 -8.66
C THR A 462 -0.02 -34.24 -8.88
N ILE A 463 -0.35 -33.28 -8.03
CA ILE A 463 0.23 -31.93 -8.05
C ILE A 463 1.74 -32.00 -7.76
N HIS A 464 2.51 -31.28 -8.56
CA HIS A 464 3.92 -30.99 -8.33
C HIS A 464 4.11 -29.48 -8.18
N LEU A 465 4.47 -29.01 -6.98
CA LEU A 465 4.72 -27.59 -6.74
C LEU A 465 6.00 -27.13 -7.43
N ILE A 466 5.91 -26.02 -8.14
CA ILE A 466 7.06 -25.38 -8.77
C ILE A 466 7.82 -24.61 -7.70
N LYS A 467 9.15 -24.75 -7.73
CA LYS A 467 10.05 -23.94 -6.89
C LYS A 467 10.26 -22.60 -7.55
N ASP A 468 9.88 -21.54 -6.88
CA ASP A 468 9.98 -20.17 -7.39
C ASP A 468 10.94 -19.35 -6.54
N LEU A 469 11.69 -18.49 -7.21
CA LEU A 469 12.57 -17.50 -6.59
C LEU A 469 12.39 -16.19 -7.32
N GLN A 470 12.17 -15.12 -6.55
CA GLN A 470 12.04 -13.76 -7.09
C GLN A 470 12.86 -12.76 -6.27
N GLY A 471 13.35 -11.75 -6.93
CA GLY A 471 14.10 -10.69 -6.28
C GLY A 471 14.09 -9.41 -7.08
N LEU A 472 14.13 -8.29 -6.36
CA LEU A 472 14.17 -6.95 -6.94
C LEU A 472 15.15 -6.08 -6.15
N THR A 473 16.00 -5.37 -6.87
CA THR A 473 16.86 -4.32 -6.34
C THR A 473 16.37 -2.98 -6.88
N THR A 474 16.19 -1.99 -6.02
CA THR A 474 15.72 -0.66 -6.38
C THR A 474 16.71 0.40 -5.94
N LEU A 475 16.93 1.40 -6.79
CA LEU A 475 17.68 2.61 -6.46
C LEU A 475 16.87 3.81 -6.94
N GLU A 476 16.49 4.68 -6.03
CA GLU A 476 15.66 5.85 -6.29
C GLU A 476 16.35 7.11 -5.76
N TRP A 477 16.34 8.16 -6.54
CA TRP A 477 16.73 9.49 -6.13
C TRP A 477 15.53 10.44 -6.29
N HIS A 478 15.15 11.09 -5.20
CA HIS A 478 14.00 11.99 -5.12
C HIS A 478 14.47 13.43 -5.02
N GLY A 479 14.25 14.20 -6.07
CA GLY A 479 14.54 15.64 -6.12
C GLY A 479 13.27 16.46 -6.00
N LYS A 480 13.42 17.80 -5.96
CA LYS A 480 12.27 18.72 -5.87
C LYS A 480 11.41 18.77 -7.15
N LYS A 481 11.98 18.46 -8.30
CA LYS A 481 11.33 18.57 -9.63
C LYS A 481 11.58 17.37 -10.53
N LEU A 482 12.46 16.47 -10.15
CA LEU A 482 12.86 15.33 -10.95
C LEU A 482 13.15 14.16 -10.00
N ASP A 483 12.57 13.01 -10.29
CA ASP A 483 12.92 11.73 -9.68
C ASP A 483 13.65 10.87 -10.72
N ILE A 484 14.70 10.19 -10.28
CA ILE A 484 15.46 9.25 -11.10
C ILE A 484 15.42 7.91 -10.38
N TYR A 485 15.12 6.85 -11.12
CA TYR A 485 15.06 5.51 -10.55
C TYR A 485 15.67 4.48 -11.49
N SER A 486 16.21 3.41 -10.91
CA SER A 486 16.73 2.24 -11.60
C SER A 486 16.34 0.99 -10.83
N TYR A 487 15.81 0.01 -11.53
CA TYR A 487 15.37 -1.26 -10.96
C TYR A 487 15.99 -2.43 -11.70
N PHE A 488 16.38 -3.44 -10.94
CA PHE A 488 16.86 -4.69 -11.47
C PHE A 488 16.19 -5.84 -10.73
N GLY A 489 15.44 -6.67 -11.45
CA GLY A 489 14.71 -7.79 -10.89
C GLY A 489 14.76 -9.04 -11.74
N ALA A 490 14.49 -10.16 -11.11
CA ALA A 490 14.40 -11.46 -11.74
C ALA A 490 13.41 -12.36 -11.04
N GLU A 491 12.75 -13.23 -11.80
CA GLU A 491 11.95 -14.33 -11.31
C GLU A 491 12.37 -15.61 -12.00
N TYR A 492 12.39 -16.71 -11.25
CA TYR A 492 12.81 -18.02 -11.72
C TYR A 492 11.84 -19.08 -11.25
N ALA A 493 11.30 -19.86 -12.18
CA ALA A 493 10.51 -21.06 -11.91
C ALA A 493 11.33 -22.29 -12.20
N GLY A 494 11.44 -23.17 -11.21
CA GLY A 494 12.17 -24.42 -11.31
C GLY A 494 11.47 -25.42 -12.22
N ARG A 495 12.26 -26.27 -12.87
CA ARG A 495 11.73 -27.35 -13.67
C ARG A 495 11.05 -28.41 -12.80
N THR A 496 9.88 -28.86 -13.24
CA THR A 496 9.13 -29.95 -12.62
C THR A 496 8.62 -30.89 -13.72
N ASP A 497 9.49 -31.74 -14.21
CA ASP A 497 9.17 -32.66 -15.30
C ASP A 497 9.21 -34.13 -14.86
N GLY A 498 8.42 -34.93 -15.55
CA GLY A 498 8.35 -36.37 -15.41
C GLY A 498 8.07 -37.02 -16.77
N SER A 499 7.94 -38.34 -16.78
CA SER A 499 7.56 -39.06 -18.00
C SER A 499 6.82 -40.33 -17.67
N PHE A 500 6.04 -40.80 -18.61
CA PHE A 500 5.39 -42.11 -18.57
C PHE A 500 5.42 -42.76 -19.95
N VAL A 501 5.22 -44.06 -20.00
CA VAL A 501 5.04 -44.77 -21.28
C VAL A 501 3.55 -44.80 -21.60
N SER A 502 3.14 -44.19 -22.68
CA SER A 502 1.75 -44.19 -23.13
C SER A 502 1.32 -45.63 -23.47
N PRO A 503 0.27 -46.14 -22.83
CA PRO A 503 -0.22 -47.50 -23.09
C PRO A 503 -0.73 -47.71 -24.51
N SER A 504 -1.28 -46.63 -25.11
CA SER A 504 -1.86 -46.69 -26.45
C SER A 504 -0.81 -46.69 -27.57
N SER A 505 0.34 -46.00 -27.35
CA SER A 505 1.36 -45.82 -28.37
C SER A 505 2.70 -46.49 -28.06
N GLY A 506 2.93 -46.96 -26.83
CA GLY A 506 4.20 -47.49 -26.34
C GLY A 506 5.33 -46.46 -26.32
N LYS A 507 5.05 -45.19 -26.55
CA LYS A 507 6.04 -44.11 -26.57
C LYS A 507 6.17 -43.44 -25.21
N THR A 508 7.37 -42.99 -24.89
CA THR A 508 7.58 -42.14 -23.71
C THR A 508 6.95 -40.75 -23.95
N VAL A 509 6.05 -40.37 -23.06
CA VAL A 509 5.42 -39.03 -23.01
C VAL A 509 6.04 -38.27 -21.85
N TYR A 510 6.54 -37.08 -22.11
CA TYR A 510 7.06 -36.18 -21.09
C TYR A 510 5.93 -35.26 -20.64
N VAL A 511 5.87 -35.03 -19.33
CA VAL A 511 4.83 -34.21 -18.67
C VAL A 511 5.44 -33.18 -17.77
N GLY A 512 4.65 -32.23 -17.29
CA GLY A 512 5.05 -31.26 -16.30
C GLY A 512 5.46 -29.92 -16.88
N TYR A 513 6.44 -29.26 -16.26
CA TYR A 513 6.86 -27.92 -16.59
C TYR A 513 8.37 -27.87 -16.85
N GLY A 514 8.78 -27.22 -17.95
CA GLY A 514 10.18 -26.92 -18.24
C GLY A 514 11.05 -28.11 -18.68
N SER A 515 10.46 -29.23 -19.17
CA SER A 515 11.24 -30.35 -19.68
C SER A 515 12.03 -29.98 -20.93
N PRO A 516 13.32 -30.35 -21.02
CA PRO A 516 14.10 -30.17 -22.24
C PRO A 516 13.65 -31.07 -23.40
N SER A 517 12.81 -32.08 -23.11
CA SER A 517 12.23 -32.99 -24.10
C SER A 517 10.95 -32.44 -24.73
N PHE A 518 10.44 -31.32 -24.28
CA PHE A 518 9.35 -30.63 -24.94
C PHE A 518 9.82 -29.95 -26.21
N ASN A 519 8.90 -29.73 -27.14
CA ASN A 519 9.17 -28.90 -28.29
C ASN A 519 9.24 -27.42 -27.85
N ASN A 520 10.44 -26.98 -27.52
CA ASN A 520 10.72 -25.61 -27.08
C ASN A 520 11.18 -24.72 -28.25
N TYR A 521 10.79 -25.02 -29.48
CA TYR A 521 11.22 -24.27 -30.68
C TYR A 521 10.98 -22.77 -30.55
N GLY A 522 9.89 -22.36 -29.92
CA GLY A 522 9.61 -20.96 -29.62
C GLY A 522 10.57 -20.31 -28.63
N CYS A 523 11.31 -21.11 -27.83
CA CYS A 523 12.23 -20.63 -26.79
C CYS A 523 13.69 -20.64 -27.22
N TYR A 524 14.06 -21.54 -28.15
CA TYR A 524 15.45 -21.73 -28.62
C TYR A 524 15.54 -21.49 -30.12
N THR A 525 16.48 -20.70 -30.52
CA THR A 525 16.86 -20.51 -31.92
C THR A 525 18.36 -20.40 -32.04
#